data_dc28a89e996e97538e6ecf9eb580794f
#
_entry.id   dc28a89e996e97538e6ecf9eb580794f
#
_cell.length_a   1.000
_cell.length_b   1.000
_cell.length_c   1.000
_cell.angle_alpha   90.00
_cell.angle_beta   90.00
_cell.angle_gamma   90.00
#
_symmetry.space_group_name_H-M   'P 1'
#
loop_
_entity.id
_entity.type
_entity.pdbx_description
1 polymer ?
#
loop_
_entity_poly.entity_id
_entity_poly.type
_entity_poly.pdbx_seq_one_letter_code
_entity_poly.pdbx_strand_id
1 'polypeptide(L)'
;MRKLLVCAMCMLMLLALGCAGESKRTANNNAKAQKVVQLAAAASLEKVFEQQLIPMFTKKHPHLKIQGIYDASGKLQSQIENGLSADIFISAATKQMQALDKKGYLDSASIKPLLENKLVLIVPAKGASDIKEFKDIAKAKHPTIGDPASVPAGQYAREALTSLGLWQQIAPKASLGTSVTQVLHWVGEGSADAGLVYATDAALIKDKVHVVAVASAGSLKKPIIYPIGILKNAPQTTAAKELASFLHSEEAMQAFAKYGFARAK
;
A
#
# COMPACT_ATOMS: atom_id res chain seq x y z
N MET A 1 -47.52 -30.44 42.65
CA MET A 1 -47.46 -31.55 43.63
C MET A 1 -46.03 -31.99 43.77
N ARG A 2 -45.47 -31.68 44.95
CA ARG A 2 -44.77 -32.64 45.83
C ARG A 2 -43.50 -33.23 45.26
N LYS A 3 -42.30 -33.26 45.83
CA LYS A 3 -41.69 -32.99 47.17
C LYS A 3 -40.20 -33.19 46.93
N LEU A 4 -39.32 -32.35 47.40
CA LEU A 4 -38.54 -32.35 48.67
C LEU A 4 -37.83 -33.66 49.00
N LEU A 5 -36.52 -33.64 49.20
CA LEU A 5 -35.69 -33.96 50.40
C LEU A 5 -34.25 -34.21 49.97
N VAL A 6 -33.23 -33.47 50.36
CA VAL A 6 -32.50 -33.30 51.63
C VAL A 6 -31.80 -34.61 52.09
N CYS A 7 -30.50 -34.53 52.22
CA CYS A 7 -29.59 -35.00 53.29
C CYS A 7 -28.18 -35.04 52.77
N ALA A 8 -27.29 -34.22 53.16
CA ALA A 8 -26.58 -34.04 54.44
C ALA A 8 -25.40 -35.03 54.64
N MET A 9 -24.23 -34.42 54.65
CA MET A 9 -23.13 -34.59 55.64
C MET A 9 -22.45 -35.93 55.78
N CYS A 10 -21.16 -36.00 55.47
CA CYS A 10 -20.18 -36.47 56.45
C CYS A 10 -18.76 -36.00 56.09
N MET A 11 -18.19 -35.36 57.04
CA MET A 11 -16.85 -34.83 57.20
C MET A 11 -15.94 -36.00 57.67
N LEU A 12 -14.76 -36.13 57.10
CA LEU A 12 -13.61 -36.66 57.84
C LEU A 12 -12.28 -36.19 57.24
N MET A 13 -11.52 -35.53 58.04
CA MET A 13 -10.11 -35.15 57.86
C MET A 13 -9.22 -36.36 57.76
N LEU A 14 -8.20 -36.27 56.90
CA LEU A 14 -6.89 -36.90 57.18
C LEU A 14 -5.77 -36.02 56.59
N LEU A 15 -4.98 -35.47 57.51
CA LEU A 15 -3.72 -34.81 57.26
C LEU A 15 -2.70 -35.85 56.81
N ALA A 16 -2.00 -35.56 55.73
CA ALA A 16 -0.68 -36.13 55.45
C ALA A 16 0.22 -35.02 54.93
N LEU A 17 1.22 -34.64 55.75
CA LEU A 17 2.37 -33.83 55.37
C LEU A 17 3.16 -34.55 54.30
N GLY A 18 3.45 -33.81 53.23
CA GLY A 18 4.44 -34.19 52.22
C GLY A 18 5.14 -32.94 51.70
N CYS A 19 6.28 -32.60 52.35
CA CYS A 19 7.23 -31.62 51.81
C CYS A 19 7.82 -32.17 50.52
N ALA A 20 7.75 -31.44 49.43
CA ALA A 20 8.67 -31.56 48.29
C ALA A 20 8.64 -30.31 47.43
N GLY A 21 9.71 -29.55 47.51
CA GLY A 21 10.39 -28.91 46.42
C GLY A 21 9.59 -27.84 45.63
N GLU A 22 9.63 -26.63 46.13
CA GLU A 22 9.37 -25.42 45.33
C GLU A 22 10.44 -25.24 44.26
N SER A 23 10.25 -25.83 43.09
CA SER A 23 11.00 -25.46 41.89
C SER A 23 10.36 -24.22 41.32
N LYS A 24 10.79 -23.06 41.74
CA LYS A 24 10.54 -21.78 41.08
C LYS A 24 11.12 -21.79 39.67
N ARG A 25 10.43 -22.37 38.73
CA ARG A 25 10.62 -22.02 37.31
C ARG A 25 10.01 -20.64 37.11
N THR A 26 10.77 -19.60 37.43
CA THR A 26 10.58 -18.28 36.86
C THR A 26 10.81 -18.41 35.35
N ALA A 27 9.74 -18.75 34.64
CA ALA A 27 9.68 -18.50 33.20
C ALA A 27 9.71 -16.99 33.06
N ASN A 28 10.92 -16.48 32.79
CA ASN A 28 11.16 -15.08 32.47
C ASN A 28 10.57 -14.82 31.07
N ASN A 29 9.22 -14.80 30.96
CA ASN A 29 8.50 -14.42 29.76
C ASN A 29 8.53 -12.88 29.62
N ASN A 30 9.73 -12.31 29.58
CA ASN A 30 9.97 -11.00 29.04
C ASN A 30 10.02 -11.10 27.48
N ALA A 31 8.99 -11.65 26.87
CA ALA A 31 8.68 -11.35 25.49
C ALA A 31 8.24 -9.87 25.49
N LYS A 32 9.21 -8.96 25.34
CA LYS A 32 8.95 -7.52 25.16
C LYS A 32 7.93 -7.41 24.05
N ALA A 33 6.71 -6.96 24.36
CA ALA A 33 5.65 -6.81 23.37
C ALA A 33 6.20 -6.09 22.14
N GLN A 34 6.07 -6.71 20.97
CA GLN A 34 6.54 -6.12 19.72
C GLN A 34 5.85 -4.77 19.51
N LYS A 35 6.64 -3.74 19.23
CA LYS A 35 6.09 -2.45 18.83
C LYS A 35 5.60 -2.55 17.40
N VAL A 36 4.35 -2.13 17.17
CA VAL A 36 3.73 -2.15 15.85
C VAL A 36 3.89 -0.78 15.20
N VAL A 37 4.53 -0.75 14.04
CA VAL A 37 4.61 0.44 13.18
C VAL A 37 3.53 0.34 12.12
N GLN A 38 2.64 1.30 12.06
CA GLN A 38 1.55 1.39 11.09
C GLN A 38 2.06 2.11 9.83
N LEU A 39 2.08 1.40 8.72
CA LEU A 39 2.51 1.91 7.42
C LEU A 39 1.30 2.13 6.51
N ALA A 40 0.91 3.38 6.27
CA ALA A 40 -0.07 3.73 5.24
C ALA A 40 0.65 3.94 3.90
N ALA A 41 0.45 3.08 2.92
CA ALA A 41 1.16 3.13 1.66
C ALA A 41 0.25 2.94 0.44
N ALA A 42 0.61 3.58 -0.67
CA ALA A 42 -0.11 3.43 -1.93
C ALA A 42 -0.25 1.96 -2.35
N ALA A 43 -1.42 1.57 -2.86
CA ALA A 43 -1.76 0.18 -3.23
C ALA A 43 -0.72 -0.49 -4.15
N SER A 44 -0.08 0.27 -5.05
CA SER A 44 0.98 -0.24 -5.95
C SER A 44 2.25 -0.72 -5.21
N LEU A 45 2.40 -0.37 -3.93
CA LEU A 45 3.55 -0.77 -3.11
C LEU A 45 3.30 -2.06 -2.31
N GLU A 46 2.05 -2.53 -2.21
CA GLU A 46 1.68 -3.68 -1.36
C GLU A 46 2.59 -4.90 -1.58
N LYS A 47 2.74 -5.33 -2.82
CA LYS A 47 3.50 -6.56 -3.15
C LYS A 47 4.95 -6.49 -2.73
N VAL A 48 5.65 -5.39 -3.01
CA VAL A 48 7.06 -5.25 -2.65
C VAL A 48 7.23 -5.14 -1.14
N PHE A 49 6.32 -4.45 -0.42
CA PHE A 49 6.37 -4.37 1.03
C PHE A 49 6.13 -5.73 1.67
N GLU A 50 5.04 -6.41 1.35
CA GLU A 50 4.66 -7.66 2.00
C GLU A 50 5.63 -8.82 1.68
N GLN A 51 6.11 -8.89 0.43
CA GLN A 51 6.93 -10.01 -0.02
C GLN A 51 8.43 -9.82 0.22
N GLN A 52 8.92 -8.59 0.35
CA GLN A 52 10.36 -8.31 0.44
C GLN A 52 10.71 -7.40 1.61
N LEU A 53 10.23 -6.15 1.61
CA LEU A 53 10.77 -5.12 2.49
C LEU A 53 10.42 -5.34 3.96
N ILE A 54 9.19 -5.74 4.27
CA ILE A 54 8.78 -6.05 5.64
C ILE A 54 9.57 -7.23 6.20
N PRO A 55 9.68 -8.38 5.49
CA PRO A 55 10.55 -9.48 5.93
C PRO A 55 12.01 -9.08 6.12
N MET A 56 12.57 -8.28 5.20
CA MET A 56 13.97 -7.82 5.29
C MET A 56 14.18 -6.91 6.50
N PHE A 57 13.28 -5.98 6.75
CA PHE A 57 13.36 -5.05 7.87
C PHE A 57 13.18 -5.77 9.21
N THR A 58 12.15 -6.59 9.35
CA THR A 58 11.83 -7.28 10.60
C THR A 58 12.89 -8.32 11.00
N LYS A 59 13.59 -8.91 10.02
CA LYS A 59 14.76 -9.77 10.30
C LYS A 59 15.87 -9.02 11.04
N LYS A 60 16.08 -7.73 10.73
CA LYS A 60 17.08 -6.86 11.38
C LYS A 60 16.55 -6.23 12.68
N HIS A 61 15.22 -6.08 12.78
CA HIS A 61 14.52 -5.45 13.90
C HIS A 61 13.44 -6.37 14.48
N PRO A 62 13.80 -7.53 15.09
CA PRO A 62 12.84 -8.55 15.52
C PRO A 62 11.86 -8.08 16.60
N HIS A 63 12.16 -6.96 17.26
CA HIS A 63 11.29 -6.31 18.24
C HIS A 63 10.23 -5.40 17.63
N LEU A 64 10.27 -5.18 16.29
CA LEU A 64 9.31 -4.39 15.53
C LEU A 64 8.44 -5.28 14.66
N LYS A 65 7.16 -4.94 14.59
CA LYS A 65 6.20 -5.47 13.63
C LYS A 65 5.76 -4.32 12.73
N ILE A 66 5.78 -4.52 11.42
CA ILE A 66 5.21 -3.57 10.46
C ILE A 66 3.83 -4.06 10.07
N GLN A 67 2.85 -3.18 10.11
CA GLN A 67 1.49 -3.44 9.66
C GLN A 67 1.15 -2.49 8.52
N GLY A 68 1.04 -3.04 7.30
CA GLY A 68 0.70 -2.28 6.12
C GLY A 68 -0.81 -2.02 6.01
N ILE A 69 -1.16 -0.81 5.58
CA ILE A 69 -2.50 -0.40 5.18
C ILE A 69 -2.35 0.15 3.75
N TYR A 70 -2.92 -0.57 2.78
CA TYR A 70 -2.74 -0.28 1.36
C TYR A 70 -4.04 0.13 0.71
N ASP A 71 -4.07 1.33 0.13
CA ASP A 71 -5.20 1.84 -0.67
C ASP A 71 -4.72 2.95 -1.63
N ALA A 72 -5.63 3.51 -2.39
CA ALA A 72 -5.36 4.72 -3.16
C ALA A 72 -4.90 5.85 -2.23
N SER A 73 -3.84 6.57 -2.63
CA SER A 73 -3.23 7.58 -1.76
C SER A 73 -4.19 8.68 -1.32
N GLY A 74 -5.19 9.04 -2.13
CA GLY A 74 -6.22 10.00 -1.75
C GLY A 74 -7.19 9.46 -0.70
N LYS A 75 -7.48 8.15 -0.70
CA LYS A 75 -8.27 7.52 0.35
C LYS A 75 -7.49 7.47 1.66
N LEU A 76 -6.20 7.07 1.61
CA LEU A 76 -5.32 7.08 2.78
C LEU A 76 -5.18 8.50 3.35
N GLN A 77 -5.03 9.52 2.49
CA GLN A 77 -5.06 10.91 2.92
C GLN A 77 -6.34 11.22 3.71
N SER A 78 -7.50 10.89 3.14
CA SER A 78 -8.79 11.12 3.82
C SER A 78 -8.91 10.34 5.13
N GLN A 79 -8.43 9.10 5.18
CA GLN A 79 -8.43 8.28 6.40
C GLN A 79 -7.53 8.92 7.48
N ILE A 80 -6.34 9.41 7.11
CA ILE A 80 -5.44 10.11 8.04
C ILE A 80 -6.10 11.39 8.56
N GLU A 81 -6.75 12.17 7.70
CA GLU A 81 -7.49 13.37 8.09
C GLU A 81 -8.69 13.05 9.02
N ASN A 82 -9.25 11.85 8.93
CA ASN A 82 -10.34 11.33 9.77
C ASN A 82 -9.85 10.48 10.96
N GLY A 83 -8.55 10.55 11.31
CA GLY A 83 -8.04 9.95 12.53
C GLY A 83 -7.42 8.56 12.38
N LEU A 84 -7.13 8.07 11.16
CA LEU A 84 -6.32 6.87 11.00
C LEU A 84 -4.98 7.05 11.71
N SER A 85 -4.74 6.20 12.70
CA SER A 85 -3.44 6.15 13.38
C SER A 85 -2.44 5.46 12.47
N ALA A 86 -1.50 6.23 11.93
CA ALA A 86 -0.39 5.72 11.15
C ALA A 86 0.92 6.36 11.61
N ASP A 87 2.04 5.67 11.39
CA ASP A 87 3.36 6.20 11.69
C ASP A 87 4.03 6.79 10.46
N ILE A 88 3.83 6.13 9.31
CA ILE A 88 4.42 6.52 8.03
C ILE A 88 3.33 6.58 6.96
N PHE A 89 3.43 7.57 6.09
CA PHE A 89 2.64 7.66 4.88
C PHE A 89 3.54 7.66 3.64
N ILE A 90 3.25 6.78 2.66
CA ILE A 90 3.91 6.75 1.36
C ILE A 90 2.86 6.90 0.27
N SER A 91 2.91 8.03 -0.42
CA SER A 91 1.96 8.37 -1.48
C SER A 91 2.53 8.07 -2.87
N ALA A 92 1.66 7.68 -3.81
CA ALA A 92 2.03 7.55 -5.22
C ALA A 92 2.00 8.90 -5.99
N ALA A 93 1.80 10.01 -5.29
CA ALA A 93 1.91 11.36 -5.84
C ALA A 93 2.25 12.38 -4.76
N THR A 94 2.93 13.43 -5.16
CA THR A 94 3.31 14.54 -4.26
C THR A 94 2.10 15.34 -3.77
N LYS A 95 1.00 15.35 -4.52
CA LYS A 95 -0.23 16.11 -4.20
C LYS A 95 -0.79 15.73 -2.82
N GLN A 96 -0.96 14.46 -2.53
CA GLN A 96 -1.54 13.97 -1.28
C GLN A 96 -0.61 14.22 -0.09
N MET A 97 0.70 14.03 -0.29
CA MET A 97 1.71 14.35 0.71
C MET A 97 1.68 15.83 1.07
N GLN A 98 1.68 16.72 0.07
CA GLN A 98 1.61 18.17 0.27
C GLN A 98 0.30 18.62 0.93
N ALA A 99 -0.82 17.93 0.63
CA ALA A 99 -2.10 18.24 1.25
C ALA A 99 -2.08 17.96 2.76
N LEU A 100 -1.54 16.79 3.17
CA LEU A 100 -1.38 16.43 4.58
C LEU A 100 -0.38 17.33 5.29
N ASP A 101 0.74 17.68 4.62
CA ASP A 101 1.76 18.57 5.18
C ASP A 101 1.20 19.97 5.46
N LYS A 102 0.52 20.58 4.50
CA LYS A 102 -0.15 21.87 4.65
C LYS A 102 -1.16 21.91 5.79
N LYS A 103 -1.80 20.78 6.09
CA LYS A 103 -2.76 20.65 7.19
C LYS A 103 -2.08 20.27 8.52
N GLY A 104 -0.75 20.12 8.55
CA GLY A 104 0.03 19.83 9.76
C GLY A 104 -0.05 18.40 10.26
N TYR A 105 -0.44 17.44 9.41
CA TYR A 105 -0.48 16.01 9.77
C TYR A 105 0.89 15.33 9.71
N LEU A 106 1.88 15.92 9.03
CA LEU A 106 3.20 15.34 8.84
C LEU A 106 4.28 16.13 9.58
N ASP A 107 5.36 15.46 9.95
CA ASP A 107 6.64 16.09 10.24
C ASP A 107 7.26 16.52 8.91
N SER A 108 7.15 17.80 8.55
CA SER A 108 7.59 18.34 7.25
C SER A 108 9.06 18.05 6.96
N ALA A 109 9.92 17.99 8.00
CA ALA A 109 11.34 17.66 7.86
C ALA A 109 11.59 16.20 7.46
N SER A 110 10.62 15.32 7.69
CA SER A 110 10.69 13.90 7.34
C SER A 110 10.32 13.61 5.89
N ILE A 111 9.70 14.58 5.20
CA ILE A 111 9.19 14.38 3.84
C ILE A 111 10.36 14.32 2.86
N LYS A 112 10.48 13.16 2.17
CA LYS A 112 11.54 12.93 1.17
C LYS A 112 10.98 12.22 -0.05
N PRO A 113 11.52 12.48 -1.25
CA PRO A 113 11.26 11.63 -2.41
C PRO A 113 11.86 10.24 -2.16
N LEU A 114 11.13 9.18 -2.50
CA LEU A 114 11.57 7.80 -2.29
C LEU A 114 11.77 7.09 -3.64
N LEU A 115 10.72 7.04 -4.47
CA LEU A 115 10.71 6.28 -5.72
C LEU A 115 10.16 7.09 -6.88
N GLU A 116 10.54 6.65 -8.08
CA GLU A 116 9.94 7.07 -9.37
C GLU A 116 9.22 5.91 -10.03
N ASN A 117 8.18 6.23 -10.82
CA ASN A 117 7.42 5.28 -11.62
C ASN A 117 7.07 5.87 -12.99
N LYS A 118 6.42 5.06 -13.84
CA LYS A 118 5.96 5.47 -15.18
C LYS A 118 4.48 5.10 -15.33
N LEU A 119 3.71 5.96 -16.01
CA LEU A 119 2.36 5.65 -16.43
C LEU A 119 2.42 4.89 -17.74
N VAL A 120 1.68 3.78 -17.85
CA VAL A 120 1.65 2.94 -19.05
C VAL A 120 0.20 2.65 -19.46
N LEU A 121 0.01 2.50 -20.77
CA LEU A 121 -1.20 1.96 -21.37
C LEU A 121 -1.06 0.45 -21.48
N ILE A 122 -2.02 -0.26 -20.92
CA ILE A 122 -2.10 -1.73 -20.99
C ILE A 122 -3.38 -2.18 -21.70
N VAL A 123 -3.27 -3.37 -22.30
CA VAL A 123 -4.39 -4.11 -22.88
C VAL A 123 -4.36 -5.55 -22.37
N PRO A 124 -5.46 -6.33 -22.45
CA PRO A 124 -5.45 -7.76 -22.14
C PRO A 124 -4.40 -8.50 -22.97
N ALA A 125 -3.68 -9.47 -22.36
CA ALA A 125 -2.72 -10.31 -23.07
C ALA A 125 -3.39 -11.27 -24.08
N LYS A 126 -4.67 -11.61 -23.83
CA LYS A 126 -5.47 -12.49 -24.71
C LYS A 126 -6.40 -11.65 -25.59
N GLY A 127 -6.46 -12.01 -26.85
CA GLY A 127 -7.27 -11.33 -27.85
C GLY A 127 -6.47 -10.37 -28.74
N ALA A 128 -7.05 -10.03 -29.90
CA ALA A 128 -6.47 -9.02 -30.78
C ALA A 128 -6.84 -7.63 -30.26
N SER A 129 -5.88 -6.72 -30.28
CA SER A 129 -6.10 -5.32 -29.95
C SER A 129 -5.57 -4.43 -31.06
N ASP A 130 -6.40 -3.46 -31.48
CA ASP A 130 -6.00 -2.40 -32.43
C ASP A 130 -5.32 -1.22 -31.74
N ILE A 131 -5.11 -1.34 -30.43
CA ILE A 131 -4.46 -0.34 -29.59
C ILE A 131 -2.95 -0.61 -29.62
N LYS A 132 -2.20 0.23 -30.35
CA LYS A 132 -0.74 0.06 -30.61
C LYS A 132 0.10 1.17 -30.02
N GLU A 133 -0.47 2.33 -29.74
CA GLU A 133 0.22 3.47 -29.15
C GLU A 133 -0.65 4.16 -28.11
N PHE A 134 -0.09 5.09 -27.35
CA PHE A 134 -0.78 5.68 -26.20
C PHE A 134 -2.10 6.40 -26.57
N LYS A 135 -2.09 7.10 -27.72
CA LYS A 135 -3.31 7.79 -28.22
C LYS A 135 -4.42 6.84 -28.64
N ASP A 136 -4.08 5.58 -28.96
CA ASP A 136 -5.04 4.57 -29.39
C ASP A 136 -6.01 4.15 -28.28
N ILE A 137 -5.80 4.57 -27.04
CA ILE A 137 -6.80 4.42 -25.97
C ILE A 137 -8.16 5.00 -26.39
N ALA A 138 -8.17 5.95 -27.32
CA ALA A 138 -9.38 6.49 -27.91
C ALA A 138 -10.24 5.44 -28.66
N LYS A 139 -9.61 4.36 -29.16
CA LYS A 139 -10.26 3.23 -29.83
C LYS A 139 -10.91 2.25 -28.84
N ALA A 140 -10.50 2.29 -27.58
CA ALA A 140 -11.04 1.41 -26.54
C ALA A 140 -12.56 1.62 -26.40
N LYS A 141 -13.30 0.51 -26.33
CA LYS A 141 -14.76 0.53 -26.09
C LYS A 141 -15.05 0.69 -24.59
N HIS A 142 -14.25 0.01 -23.77
CA HIS A 142 -14.37 -0.03 -22.31
C HIS A 142 -13.02 0.34 -21.65
N PRO A 143 -12.53 1.60 -21.83
CA PRO A 143 -11.31 2.04 -21.18
C PRO A 143 -11.51 2.12 -19.68
N THR A 144 -10.45 1.88 -18.90
CA THR A 144 -10.48 2.03 -17.44
C THR A 144 -9.30 2.85 -16.94
N ILE A 145 -9.55 3.69 -15.96
CA ILE A 145 -8.53 4.50 -15.27
C ILE A 145 -8.84 4.53 -13.77
N GLY A 146 -7.86 4.84 -12.95
CA GLY A 146 -8.14 5.16 -11.54
C GLY A 146 -9.01 6.41 -11.44
N ASP A 147 -9.89 6.48 -10.42
CA ASP A 147 -10.67 7.68 -10.18
C ASP A 147 -9.75 8.90 -9.92
N PRO A 148 -9.75 9.93 -10.78
CA PRO A 148 -8.86 11.09 -10.60
C PRO A 148 -9.12 11.89 -9.31
N ALA A 149 -10.26 11.70 -8.65
CA ALA A 149 -10.55 12.35 -7.38
C ALA A 149 -9.64 11.82 -6.25
N SER A 150 -9.36 10.50 -6.24
CA SER A 150 -8.69 9.84 -5.13
C SER A 150 -7.46 8.99 -5.51
N VAL A 151 -7.36 8.54 -6.77
CA VAL A 151 -6.31 7.62 -7.23
C VAL A 151 -5.21 8.38 -7.97
N PRO A 152 -3.95 8.40 -7.47
CA PRO A 152 -2.85 9.09 -8.15
C PRO A 152 -2.65 8.67 -9.61
N ALA A 153 -2.69 7.36 -9.93
CA ALA A 153 -2.60 6.89 -11.31
C ALA A 153 -3.70 7.49 -12.20
N GLY A 154 -4.91 7.70 -11.66
CA GLY A 154 -6.00 8.37 -12.36
C GLY A 154 -5.75 9.88 -12.55
N GLN A 155 -5.10 10.52 -11.59
CA GLN A 155 -4.70 11.93 -11.73
C GLN A 155 -3.68 12.10 -12.85
N TYR A 156 -2.67 11.23 -12.91
CA TYR A 156 -1.70 11.19 -14.01
C TYR A 156 -2.34 10.79 -15.35
N ALA A 157 -3.29 9.84 -15.33
CA ALA A 157 -4.05 9.47 -16.52
C ALA A 157 -4.82 10.67 -17.08
N ARG A 158 -5.53 11.42 -16.22
CA ARG A 158 -6.22 12.66 -16.61
C ARG A 158 -5.25 13.68 -17.18
N GLU A 159 -4.10 13.88 -16.55
CA GLU A 159 -3.09 14.83 -17.01
C GLU A 159 -2.55 14.45 -18.39
N ALA A 160 -2.14 13.19 -18.59
CA ALA A 160 -1.64 12.69 -19.86
C ALA A 160 -2.69 12.76 -20.96
N LEU A 161 -3.92 12.32 -20.69
CA LEU A 161 -5.01 12.38 -21.66
C LEU A 161 -5.42 13.81 -22.00
N THR A 162 -5.37 14.74 -21.04
CA THR A 162 -5.62 16.17 -21.29
C THR A 162 -4.53 16.77 -22.19
N SER A 163 -3.26 16.46 -21.93
CA SER A 163 -2.13 16.90 -22.74
C SER A 163 -2.22 16.42 -24.20
N LEU A 164 -2.82 15.25 -24.41
CA LEU A 164 -3.04 14.68 -25.74
C LEU A 164 -4.37 15.11 -26.37
N GLY A 165 -5.19 15.94 -25.71
CA GLY A 165 -6.51 16.34 -26.19
C GLY A 165 -7.58 15.24 -26.13
N LEU A 166 -7.30 14.12 -25.41
CA LEU A 166 -8.17 12.93 -25.41
C LEU A 166 -9.10 12.85 -24.18
N TRP A 167 -8.90 13.69 -23.17
CA TRP A 167 -9.66 13.60 -21.92
C TRP A 167 -11.17 13.64 -22.11
N GLN A 168 -11.68 14.58 -22.92
CA GLN A 168 -13.11 14.75 -23.15
C GLN A 168 -13.74 13.56 -23.88
N GLN A 169 -12.96 12.83 -24.68
CA GLN A 169 -13.41 11.63 -25.39
C GLN A 169 -13.41 10.39 -24.49
N ILE A 170 -12.43 10.29 -23.59
CA ILE A 170 -12.21 9.10 -22.74
C ILE A 170 -13.03 9.17 -21.45
N ALA A 171 -13.06 10.31 -20.78
CA ALA A 171 -13.70 10.44 -19.46
C ALA A 171 -15.16 9.97 -19.40
N PRO A 172 -16.04 10.26 -20.39
CA PRO A 172 -17.44 9.84 -20.34
C PRO A 172 -17.65 8.32 -20.42
N LYS A 173 -16.71 7.58 -21.02
CA LYS A 173 -16.81 6.14 -21.26
C LYS A 173 -15.87 5.32 -20.36
N ALA A 174 -14.99 5.97 -19.61
CA ALA A 174 -14.04 5.27 -18.77
C ALA A 174 -14.70 4.73 -17.49
N SER A 175 -14.45 3.46 -17.19
CA SER A 175 -14.71 2.91 -15.87
C SER A 175 -13.68 3.43 -14.87
N LEU A 176 -14.13 3.96 -13.73
CA LEU A 176 -13.29 4.55 -12.71
C LEU A 176 -12.99 3.53 -11.60
N GLY A 177 -11.73 3.08 -11.54
CA GLY A 177 -11.27 2.19 -10.49
C GLY A 177 -11.01 2.92 -9.18
N THR A 178 -11.35 2.30 -8.07
CA THR A 178 -11.10 2.84 -6.72
C THR A 178 -9.64 2.75 -6.28
N SER A 179 -8.80 2.02 -7.04
CA SER A 179 -7.35 1.94 -6.92
C SER A 179 -6.74 1.58 -8.27
N VAL A 180 -5.42 1.79 -8.44
CA VAL A 180 -4.70 1.34 -9.64
C VAL A 180 -4.71 -0.18 -9.78
N THR A 181 -4.68 -0.90 -8.68
CA THR A 181 -4.76 -2.37 -8.65
C THR A 181 -6.08 -2.86 -9.22
N GLN A 182 -7.20 -2.19 -8.94
CA GLN A 182 -8.50 -2.55 -9.51
C GLN A 182 -8.51 -2.35 -11.03
N VAL A 183 -7.96 -1.24 -11.53
CA VAL A 183 -7.80 -0.99 -12.97
C VAL A 183 -6.99 -2.12 -13.62
N LEU A 184 -5.86 -2.48 -13.03
CA LEU A 184 -5.01 -3.58 -13.49
C LEU A 184 -5.77 -4.89 -13.61
N HIS A 185 -6.57 -5.24 -12.59
CA HIS A 185 -7.36 -6.47 -12.58
C HIS A 185 -8.45 -6.47 -13.66
N TRP A 186 -9.17 -5.37 -13.85
CA TRP A 186 -10.20 -5.28 -14.90
C TRP A 186 -9.63 -5.52 -16.30
N VAL A 187 -8.45 -4.99 -16.58
CA VAL A 187 -7.78 -5.27 -17.87
C VAL A 187 -7.27 -6.72 -17.92
N GLY A 188 -6.63 -7.20 -16.86
CA GLY A 188 -6.08 -8.56 -16.81
C GLY A 188 -7.13 -9.68 -16.89
N GLU A 189 -8.37 -9.39 -16.51
CA GLU A 189 -9.52 -10.30 -16.60
C GLU A 189 -10.35 -10.10 -17.87
N GLY A 190 -10.01 -9.09 -18.70
CA GLY A 190 -10.73 -8.78 -19.94
C GLY A 190 -12.05 -8.05 -19.74
N SER A 191 -12.35 -7.56 -18.51
CA SER A 191 -13.52 -6.73 -18.24
C SER A 191 -13.37 -5.31 -18.81
N ALA A 192 -12.13 -4.88 -19.07
CA ALA A 192 -11.79 -3.66 -19.78
C ALA A 192 -10.82 -4.00 -20.91
N ASP A 193 -10.94 -3.30 -22.03
CA ASP A 193 -10.13 -3.53 -23.23
C ASP A 193 -8.86 -2.66 -23.25
N ALA A 194 -8.76 -1.66 -22.40
CA ALA A 194 -7.55 -0.86 -22.18
C ALA A 194 -7.57 -0.19 -20.80
N GLY A 195 -6.39 0.07 -20.24
CA GLY A 195 -6.28 0.76 -18.96
C GLY A 195 -4.98 1.53 -18.79
N LEU A 196 -5.00 2.55 -17.93
CA LEU A 196 -3.81 3.30 -17.55
C LEU A 196 -3.42 2.97 -16.11
N VAL A 197 -2.23 2.38 -15.97
CA VAL A 197 -1.66 1.90 -14.69
C VAL A 197 -0.19 2.29 -14.60
N TYR A 198 0.46 1.98 -13.50
CA TYR A 198 1.91 2.12 -13.42
C TYR A 198 2.62 0.93 -14.07
N ALA A 199 3.83 1.18 -14.59
CA ALA A 199 4.67 0.13 -15.17
C ALA A 199 4.95 -1.00 -14.19
N THR A 200 5.13 -0.67 -12.90
CA THR A 200 5.33 -1.64 -11.81
C THR A 200 4.13 -2.55 -11.62
N ASP A 201 2.90 -2.03 -11.71
CA ASP A 201 1.68 -2.83 -11.57
C ASP A 201 1.54 -3.80 -12.77
N ALA A 202 1.77 -3.31 -13.98
CA ALA A 202 1.73 -4.14 -15.18
C ALA A 202 2.74 -5.30 -15.12
N ALA A 203 3.93 -5.06 -14.57
CA ALA A 203 4.97 -6.07 -14.41
C ALA A 203 4.56 -7.23 -13.48
N LEU A 204 3.63 -7.02 -12.54
CA LEU A 204 3.15 -8.06 -11.60
C LEU A 204 2.30 -9.14 -12.28
N ILE A 205 1.62 -8.81 -13.38
CA ILE A 205 0.73 -9.73 -14.11
C ILE A 205 1.00 -9.70 -15.63
N LYS A 206 2.28 -9.67 -16.00
CA LYS A 206 2.74 -9.62 -17.40
C LYS A 206 2.22 -10.74 -18.31
N ASP A 207 1.76 -11.82 -17.72
CA ASP A 207 1.08 -12.94 -18.38
C ASP A 207 -0.39 -12.64 -18.71
N LYS A 208 -0.99 -11.66 -18.05
CA LYS A 208 -2.41 -11.28 -18.24
C LYS A 208 -2.59 -9.96 -18.99
N VAL A 209 -1.59 -9.09 -19.02
CA VAL A 209 -1.65 -7.80 -19.70
C VAL A 209 -0.41 -7.53 -20.54
N HIS A 210 -0.58 -6.79 -21.63
CA HIS A 210 0.52 -6.25 -22.42
C HIS A 210 0.63 -4.74 -22.22
N VAL A 211 1.85 -4.26 -21.98
CA VAL A 211 2.15 -2.83 -22.03
C VAL A 211 2.30 -2.43 -23.49
N VAL A 212 1.38 -1.57 -23.93
CA VAL A 212 1.37 -1.04 -25.32
C VAL A 212 2.32 0.15 -25.46
N ALA A 213 2.24 1.09 -24.51
CA ALA A 213 3.00 2.33 -24.56
C ALA A 213 3.21 2.92 -23.17
N VAL A 214 4.31 3.66 -23.04
CA VAL A 214 4.59 4.52 -21.88
C VAL A 214 4.08 5.92 -22.19
N ALA A 215 3.53 6.63 -21.20
CA ALA A 215 3.19 8.03 -21.33
C ALA A 215 4.41 8.83 -21.80
N SER A 216 4.25 9.61 -22.87
CA SER A 216 5.37 10.32 -23.50
C SER A 216 5.97 11.38 -22.58
N ALA A 217 7.24 11.68 -22.77
CA ALA A 217 7.89 12.81 -22.11
C ALA A 217 7.12 14.10 -22.47
N GLY A 218 6.78 14.90 -21.44
CA GLY A 218 5.98 16.12 -21.59
C GLY A 218 4.46 15.92 -21.52
N SER A 219 3.94 14.68 -21.55
CA SER A 219 2.52 14.43 -21.29
C SER A 219 2.15 14.59 -19.80
N LEU A 220 3.14 14.55 -18.94
CA LEU A 220 3.04 14.85 -17.51
C LEU A 220 3.88 16.09 -17.19
N LYS A 221 3.36 16.98 -16.36
CA LYS A 221 4.04 18.22 -15.94
C LYS A 221 5.28 17.94 -15.10
N LYS A 222 5.27 16.81 -14.34
CA LYS A 222 6.35 16.38 -13.46
C LYS A 222 6.48 14.86 -13.48
N PRO A 223 7.66 14.31 -13.16
CA PRO A 223 7.84 12.88 -12.95
C PRO A 223 6.87 12.34 -11.90
N ILE A 224 6.55 11.06 -11.99
CA ILE A 224 5.73 10.35 -11.00
C ILE A 224 6.62 10.01 -9.81
N ILE A 225 6.52 10.79 -8.75
CA ILE A 225 7.31 10.62 -7.52
C ILE A 225 6.43 10.05 -6.42
N TYR A 226 6.97 9.08 -5.70
CA TYR A 226 6.43 8.53 -4.47
C TYR A 226 7.17 9.14 -3.27
N PRO A 227 6.63 10.17 -2.62
CA PRO A 227 7.20 10.70 -1.39
C PRO A 227 6.85 9.81 -0.20
N ILE A 228 7.74 9.78 0.79
CA ILE A 228 7.54 9.24 2.13
C ILE A 228 7.52 10.39 3.13
N GLY A 229 6.70 10.27 4.18
CA GLY A 229 6.65 11.20 5.30
C GLY A 229 6.23 10.50 6.58
N ILE A 230 6.69 10.97 7.72
CA ILE A 230 6.32 10.49 9.06
C ILE A 230 5.18 11.36 9.58
N LEU A 231 4.15 10.74 10.17
CA LEU A 231 3.06 11.49 10.76
C LEU A 231 3.55 12.24 12.01
N LYS A 232 3.05 13.47 12.20
CA LYS A 232 3.44 14.33 13.32
C LYS A 232 3.16 13.70 14.68
N ASN A 233 2.05 12.97 14.76
CA ASN A 233 1.60 12.27 15.98
C ASN A 233 1.84 10.76 15.88
N ALA A 234 2.89 10.33 15.16
CA ALA A 234 3.25 8.92 15.01
C ALA A 234 3.46 8.24 16.38
N PRO A 235 2.68 7.20 16.73
CA PRO A 235 2.85 6.48 18.01
C PRO A 235 4.24 5.86 18.18
N GLN A 236 4.88 5.48 17.08
CA GLN A 236 6.19 4.82 17.05
C GLN A 236 7.23 5.64 16.27
N THR A 237 7.35 6.94 16.57
CA THR A 237 8.20 7.88 15.81
C THR A 237 9.65 7.38 15.60
N THR A 238 10.29 6.79 16.63
CA THR A 238 11.66 6.27 16.49
C THR A 238 11.72 5.12 15.51
N ALA A 239 10.84 4.14 15.63
CA ALA A 239 10.78 2.99 14.72
C ALA A 239 10.36 3.40 13.29
N ALA A 240 9.51 4.43 13.17
CA ALA A 240 9.16 5.03 11.88
C ALA A 240 10.39 5.65 11.19
N LYS A 241 11.25 6.34 11.93
CA LYS A 241 12.52 6.88 11.42
C LYS A 241 13.47 5.78 10.98
N GLU A 242 13.57 4.68 11.74
CA GLU A 242 14.38 3.51 11.39
C GLU A 242 13.89 2.86 10.09
N LEU A 243 12.56 2.65 9.96
CA LEU A 243 11.96 2.12 8.74
C LEU A 243 12.16 3.06 7.54
N ALA A 244 11.94 4.37 7.72
CA ALA A 244 12.16 5.34 6.66
C ALA A 244 13.63 5.38 6.19
N SER A 245 14.59 5.28 7.12
CA SER A 245 16.02 5.16 6.80
C SER A 245 16.34 3.88 6.03
N PHE A 246 15.79 2.73 6.48
CA PHE A 246 15.95 1.46 5.77
C PHE A 246 15.41 1.54 4.35
N LEU A 247 14.24 2.15 4.13
CA LEU A 247 13.63 2.26 2.80
C LEU A 247 14.48 3.09 1.82
N HIS A 248 15.35 3.98 2.30
CA HIS A 248 16.31 4.72 1.48
C HIS A 248 17.64 4.00 1.29
N SER A 249 17.87 2.86 1.95
CA SER A 249 19.11 2.09 1.83
C SER A 249 19.25 1.46 0.44
N GLU A 250 20.49 1.12 0.07
CA GLU A 250 20.78 0.44 -1.19
C GLU A 250 20.09 -0.93 -1.27
N GLU A 251 20.04 -1.66 -0.17
CA GLU A 251 19.39 -2.97 -0.07
C GLU A 251 17.88 -2.87 -0.37
N ALA A 252 17.19 -1.89 0.23
CA ALA A 252 15.78 -1.65 -0.03
C ALA A 252 15.54 -1.18 -1.48
N MET A 253 16.42 -0.33 -2.02
CA MET A 253 16.34 0.12 -3.40
C MET A 253 16.52 -1.02 -4.41
N GLN A 254 17.40 -1.98 -4.14
CA GLN A 254 17.53 -3.20 -4.94
C GLN A 254 16.24 -4.05 -4.90
N ALA A 255 15.58 -4.13 -3.74
CA ALA A 255 14.29 -4.80 -3.63
C ALA A 255 13.21 -4.06 -4.45
N PHE A 256 13.11 -2.74 -4.35
CA PHE A 256 12.21 -1.92 -5.15
C PHE A 256 12.47 -2.08 -6.66
N ALA A 257 13.73 -2.09 -7.08
CA ALA A 257 14.12 -2.24 -8.49
C ALA A 257 13.65 -3.57 -9.10
N LYS A 258 13.65 -4.66 -8.32
CA LYS A 258 13.10 -5.97 -8.76
C LYS A 258 11.60 -5.90 -9.11
N TYR A 259 10.89 -4.94 -8.54
CA TYR A 259 9.47 -4.68 -8.84
C TYR A 259 9.28 -3.54 -9.86
N GLY A 260 10.38 -3.04 -10.45
CA GLY A 260 10.35 -2.04 -11.52
C GLY A 260 10.31 -0.59 -11.06
N PHE A 261 10.42 -0.33 -9.76
CA PHE A 261 10.58 1.04 -9.25
C PHE A 261 12.01 1.54 -9.47
N ALA A 262 12.15 2.84 -9.70
CA ALA A 262 13.44 3.52 -9.69
C ALA A 262 13.58 4.39 -8.44
N ARG A 263 14.82 4.63 -7.99
CA ARG A 263 15.10 5.62 -6.95
C ARG A 263 14.71 7.01 -7.45
N ALA A 264 13.99 7.80 -6.67
CA ALA A 264 13.76 9.20 -6.98
C ALA A 264 15.07 9.99 -6.96
N LYS A 265 15.19 10.92 -7.92
CA LYS A 265 16.33 11.84 -8.02
C LYS A 265 16.14 13.06 -7.15
#